data_f41523ce08318fa03f6ce0ade15f185a
#
_entry.id   f41523ce08318fa03f6ce0ade15f185a
#
_cell.length_a   1.000
_cell.length_b   1.000
_cell.length_c   1.000
_cell.angle_alpha   90.00
_cell.angle_beta   90.00
_cell.angle_gamma   90.00
#
_symmetry.space_group_name_H-M   'P 1'
#
loop_
_entity.id
_entity.type
_entity.pdbx_description
1 polymer ?
#
loop_
_entity_poly.entity_id
_entity_poly.type
_entity_poly.pdbx_seq_one_letter_code
_entity_poly.pdbx_strand_id
1 'polypeptide(L)'
;VRLGKPGRTLTVDGFFNYFDSQNKQNSHTNDFGIYEDYPDLDPDPDENDLKKLIYQRMMNPSYRYRLNGRLTYTEPVSKYSQVSLGYRTSYNYQQSDKKTYRTGEDYDITGLLPDPLLSNAYKSSYTVHSLGPGFNYSKDRNTFAANVYYQRSSLSGEVIRTGSEEIRHAYNNVTYFMVGQFNLNRENTLRLFLRSYTDNPEVSQ
;
A
#
# COMPACT_ATOMS: atom_id res chain seq x y z
N VAL A 1 4.29 4.51 29.64
CA VAL A 1 4.06 4.46 31.09
C VAL A 1 5.13 3.62 31.76
N ARG A 2 5.70 4.09 32.88
CA ARG A 2 6.67 3.33 33.71
C ARG A 2 5.91 2.50 34.75
N LEU A 3 6.26 1.22 34.86
CA LEU A 3 5.52 0.25 35.69
C LEU A 3 6.39 -0.24 36.87
N GLY A 4 6.46 0.55 37.93
CA GLY A 4 7.08 0.16 39.20
C GLY A 4 8.58 -0.14 39.16
N LYS A 5 9.02 -1.20 38.51
CA LYS A 5 10.44 -1.59 38.36
C LYS A 5 11.18 -0.66 37.39
N PRO A 6 12.36 -0.12 37.73
CA PRO A 6 13.16 0.69 36.80
C PRO A 6 13.44 -0.04 35.49
N GLY A 7 13.13 0.63 34.36
CA GLY A 7 13.30 0.05 33.02
C GLY A 7 12.11 -0.77 32.49
N ARG A 8 11.12 -1.11 33.33
CA ARG A 8 9.86 -1.70 32.91
C ARG A 8 8.96 -0.62 32.31
N THR A 9 8.53 -0.82 31.07
CA THR A 9 7.70 0.17 30.35
C THR A 9 6.57 -0.48 29.56
N LEU A 10 5.47 0.24 29.44
CA LEU A 10 4.42 -0.01 28.48
C LEU A 10 4.33 1.20 27.57
N THR A 11 4.57 0.99 26.27
CA THR A 11 4.52 2.04 25.24
C THR A 11 3.33 1.78 24.33
N VAL A 12 2.55 2.82 24.08
CA VAL A 12 1.44 2.82 23.13
C VAL A 12 1.68 3.95 22.14
N ASP A 13 1.70 3.61 20.88
CA ASP A 13 1.86 4.56 19.77
C ASP A 13 0.67 4.38 18.82
N GLY A 14 0.16 5.49 18.30
CA GLY A 14 -0.88 5.51 17.29
C GLY A 14 -0.59 6.55 16.23
N PHE A 15 -0.91 6.22 14.99
CA PHE A 15 -0.75 7.11 13.84
C PHE A 15 -1.95 6.96 12.92
N PHE A 16 -2.53 8.10 12.53
CA PHE A 16 -3.61 8.18 11.56
C PHE A 16 -3.21 9.11 10.43
N ASN A 17 -3.47 8.70 9.20
CA ASN A 17 -3.28 9.51 8.01
C ASN A 17 -4.51 9.37 7.11
N TYR A 18 -5.00 10.50 6.63
CA TYR A 18 -6.07 10.60 5.64
C TYR A 18 -5.55 11.34 4.42
N PHE A 19 -5.84 10.82 3.25
CA PHE A 19 -5.47 11.41 1.97
C PHE A 19 -6.67 11.38 1.04
N ASP A 20 -7.04 12.55 0.51
CA ASP A 20 -8.07 12.73 -0.50
C ASP A 20 -7.43 13.33 -1.74
N SER A 21 -7.77 12.79 -2.90
CA SER A 21 -7.23 13.22 -4.18
C SER A 21 -8.31 13.23 -5.25
N GLN A 22 -8.36 14.29 -6.02
CA GLN A 22 -9.17 14.39 -7.22
C GLN A 22 -8.25 14.56 -8.42
N ASN A 23 -8.01 13.47 -9.13
CA ASN A 23 -7.26 13.52 -10.38
C ASN A 23 -8.20 13.73 -11.56
N LYS A 24 -7.88 14.72 -12.40
CA LYS A 24 -8.59 15.01 -13.66
C LYS A 24 -7.56 14.97 -14.78
N GLN A 25 -7.85 14.23 -15.81
CA GLN A 25 -6.96 14.09 -16.97
C GLN A 25 -7.78 14.17 -18.25
N ASN A 26 -7.32 15.01 -19.18
CA ASN A 26 -7.82 15.04 -20.54
C ASN A 26 -6.81 14.28 -21.41
N SER A 27 -7.30 13.44 -22.29
CA SER A 27 -6.48 12.72 -23.25
C SER A 27 -7.17 12.72 -24.63
N HIS A 28 -6.36 12.72 -25.66
CA HIS A 28 -6.81 12.44 -27.02
C HIS A 28 -5.90 11.36 -27.60
N THR A 29 -6.51 10.48 -28.37
CA THR A 29 -5.80 9.35 -29.00
C THR A 29 -6.24 9.32 -30.47
N ASN A 30 -5.28 9.17 -31.36
CA ASN A 30 -5.55 8.82 -32.74
C ASN A 30 -5.76 7.30 -32.81
N ASP A 31 -6.94 6.89 -33.24
CA ASP A 31 -7.21 5.49 -33.48
C ASP A 31 -6.85 5.19 -34.97
N PHE A 32 -5.70 4.55 -35.16
CA PHE A 32 -5.20 4.17 -36.49
C PHE A 32 -5.54 2.73 -36.87
N GLY A 33 -6.20 1.95 -35.99
CA GLY A 33 -6.04 0.53 -36.02
C GLY A 33 -7.24 -0.30 -36.45
N ILE A 34 -8.43 0.25 -36.56
CA ILE A 34 -9.63 -0.61 -36.72
C ILE A 34 -9.87 -0.96 -38.22
N TYR A 35 -9.44 -0.12 -39.15
CA TYR A 35 -9.71 -0.34 -40.57
C TYR A 35 -8.68 -1.19 -41.31
N GLU A 36 -7.44 -1.32 -40.81
CA GLU A 36 -6.45 -2.23 -41.40
C GLU A 36 -6.82 -3.71 -41.23
N ASP A 37 -7.46 -4.06 -40.10
CA ASP A 37 -7.84 -5.44 -39.82
C ASP A 37 -9.23 -5.83 -40.37
N TYR A 38 -10.07 -4.86 -40.78
CA TYR A 38 -11.45 -5.09 -41.26
C TYR A 38 -11.77 -4.23 -42.50
N PRO A 39 -11.11 -4.49 -43.66
CA PRO A 39 -11.35 -3.73 -44.89
C PRO A 39 -12.76 -3.87 -45.46
N ASP A 40 -13.55 -4.83 -44.97
CA ASP A 40 -14.93 -5.05 -45.39
C ASP A 40 -15.96 -4.07 -44.75
N LEU A 41 -15.55 -3.24 -43.77
CA LEU A 41 -16.44 -2.31 -43.10
C LEU A 41 -16.65 -1.01 -43.89
N ASP A 42 -15.67 -0.59 -44.66
CA ASP A 42 -15.79 0.50 -45.61
C ASP A 42 -14.80 0.31 -46.77
N PRO A 43 -15.28 -0.03 -47.98
CA PRO A 43 -14.42 -0.29 -49.14
C PRO A 43 -13.72 0.93 -49.71
N ASP A 44 -14.06 2.15 -49.26
CA ASP A 44 -13.41 3.40 -49.69
C ASP A 44 -13.36 4.42 -48.56
N PRO A 45 -12.58 4.13 -47.46
CA PRO A 45 -12.51 5.00 -46.32
C PRO A 45 -11.85 6.33 -46.71
N ASP A 46 -12.55 7.44 -46.50
CA ASP A 46 -11.99 8.78 -46.63
C ASP A 46 -10.80 8.95 -45.68
N GLU A 47 -9.80 9.76 -46.06
CA GLU A 47 -8.63 10.06 -45.22
C GLU A 47 -9.01 10.59 -43.84
N ASN A 48 -10.23 11.14 -43.68
CA ASN A 48 -10.81 11.59 -42.42
C ASN A 48 -11.39 10.42 -41.55
N ASP A 49 -11.83 9.33 -42.18
CA ASP A 49 -12.33 8.14 -41.48
C ASP A 49 -11.16 7.33 -40.87
N LEU A 50 -9.97 7.41 -41.49
CA LEU A 50 -8.74 6.79 -40.97
C LEU A 50 -8.13 7.49 -39.77
N LYS A 51 -8.62 8.70 -39.40
CA LYS A 51 -8.08 9.50 -38.29
C LYS A 51 -9.18 9.87 -37.32
N LYS A 52 -9.77 8.89 -36.66
CA LYS A 52 -10.74 9.18 -35.59
C LYS A 52 -10.02 9.60 -34.33
N LEU A 53 -10.01 10.90 -34.06
CA LEU A 53 -9.58 11.46 -32.79
C LEU A 53 -10.60 11.10 -31.71
N ILE A 54 -10.18 10.33 -30.73
CA ILE A 54 -10.98 10.01 -29.55
C ILE A 54 -10.54 10.93 -28.43
N TYR A 55 -11.45 11.84 -28.03
CA TYR A 55 -11.24 12.71 -26.88
C TYR A 55 -11.87 12.10 -25.65
N GLN A 56 -11.14 12.08 -24.57
CA GLN A 56 -11.58 11.49 -23.32
C GLN A 56 -11.24 12.42 -22.14
N ARG A 57 -12.18 12.55 -21.23
CA ARG A 57 -11.95 13.17 -19.93
C ARG A 57 -12.13 12.15 -18.84
N MET A 58 -11.07 11.93 -18.08
CA MET A 58 -11.04 11.04 -16.93
C MET A 58 -11.12 11.85 -15.63
N MET A 59 -12.00 11.45 -14.74
CA MET A 59 -12.10 11.94 -13.38
C MET A 59 -11.91 10.76 -12.43
N ASN A 60 -10.98 10.88 -11.50
CA ASN A 60 -10.67 9.81 -10.56
C ASN A 60 -10.58 10.35 -9.12
N PRO A 61 -11.75 10.64 -8.50
CA PRO A 61 -11.77 10.90 -7.07
C PRO A 61 -11.33 9.63 -6.31
N SER A 62 -10.40 9.80 -5.41
CA SER A 62 -9.91 8.71 -4.57
C SER A 62 -9.62 9.19 -3.17
N TYR A 63 -9.94 8.37 -2.18
CA TYR A 63 -9.53 8.63 -0.82
C TYR A 63 -8.91 7.39 -0.19
N ARG A 64 -7.98 7.65 0.71
CA ARG A 64 -7.23 6.63 1.43
C ARG A 64 -7.10 7.04 2.89
N TYR A 65 -7.25 6.10 3.79
CA TYR A 65 -6.85 6.32 5.17
C TYR A 65 -6.03 5.14 5.68
N ARG A 66 -5.10 5.48 6.55
CA ARG A 66 -4.21 4.53 7.20
C ARG A 66 -4.24 4.75 8.70
N LEU A 67 -4.49 3.69 9.42
CA LEU A 67 -4.43 3.64 10.86
C LEU A 67 -3.32 2.65 11.26
N ASN A 68 -2.38 3.09 12.10
CA ASN A 68 -1.35 2.23 12.66
C ASN A 68 -1.39 2.31 14.18
N GLY A 69 -1.24 1.17 14.82
CA GLY A 69 -1.16 1.04 16.26
C GLY A 69 0.04 0.18 16.66
N ARG A 70 0.69 0.54 17.74
CA ARG A 70 1.75 -0.25 18.37
C ARG A 70 1.57 -0.27 19.87
N LEU A 71 1.68 -1.47 20.44
CA LEU A 71 1.76 -1.68 21.87
C LEU A 71 3.04 -2.47 22.15
N THR A 72 3.88 -1.97 23.05
CA THR A 72 5.13 -2.65 23.40
C THR A 72 5.28 -2.68 24.92
N TYR A 73 5.36 -3.88 25.46
CA TYR A 73 5.77 -4.11 26.84
C TYR A 73 7.25 -4.45 26.89
N THR A 74 7.99 -3.83 27.79
CA THR A 74 9.42 -4.05 27.98
C THR A 74 9.72 -4.41 29.42
N GLU A 75 10.49 -5.49 29.62
CA GLU A 75 10.93 -5.97 30.92
C GLU A 75 12.46 -6.02 30.97
N PRO A 76 13.10 -5.30 31.90
CA PRO A 76 14.54 -5.43 32.11
C PRO A 76 14.86 -6.77 32.78
N VAL A 77 15.67 -7.58 32.11
CA VAL A 77 16.13 -8.88 32.62
C VAL A 77 17.49 -8.78 33.28
N SER A 78 18.30 -7.81 32.91
CA SER A 78 19.58 -7.50 33.56
C SER A 78 19.90 -6.01 33.46
N LYS A 79 21.05 -5.60 34.04
CA LYS A 79 21.57 -4.23 33.92
C LYS A 79 21.80 -3.79 32.47
N TYR A 80 22.06 -4.73 31.59
CA TYR A 80 22.46 -4.48 30.21
C TYR A 80 21.48 -5.06 29.18
N SER A 81 20.45 -5.80 29.61
CA SER A 81 19.57 -6.54 28.73
C SER A 81 18.11 -6.33 29.10
N GLN A 82 17.27 -6.26 28.10
CA GLN A 82 15.83 -6.20 28.25
C GLN A 82 15.13 -7.05 27.18
N VAL A 83 14.02 -7.64 27.54
CA VAL A 83 13.11 -8.33 26.62
C VAL A 83 11.87 -7.47 26.40
N SER A 84 11.25 -7.64 25.26
CA SER A 84 10.00 -6.96 24.96
C SER A 84 9.01 -7.90 24.31
N LEU A 85 7.73 -7.59 24.45
CA LEU A 85 6.65 -8.17 23.67
C LEU A 85 5.96 -7.04 22.92
N GLY A 86 5.97 -7.11 21.60
CA GLY A 86 5.41 -6.08 20.74
C GLY A 86 4.19 -6.59 19.98
N TYR A 87 3.11 -5.83 20.00
CA TYR A 87 1.97 -5.97 19.12
C TYR A 87 1.89 -4.77 18.19
N ARG A 88 1.70 -5.01 16.91
CA ARG A 88 1.53 -3.98 15.87
C ARG A 88 0.31 -4.28 15.05
N THR A 89 -0.44 -3.25 14.73
CA THR A 89 -1.56 -3.34 13.80
C THR A 89 -1.50 -2.22 12.78
N SER A 90 -1.87 -2.52 11.56
CA SER A 90 -2.00 -1.54 10.48
C SER A 90 -3.29 -1.84 9.73
N TYR A 91 -4.08 -0.81 9.48
CA TYR A 91 -5.26 -0.85 8.65
C TYR A 91 -5.14 0.21 7.57
N ASN A 92 -5.17 -0.21 6.31
CA ASN A 92 -5.16 0.67 5.16
C ASN A 92 -6.46 0.45 4.40
N TYR A 93 -7.16 1.52 4.11
CA TYR A 93 -8.34 1.51 3.25
C TYR A 93 -8.14 2.47 2.10
N GLN A 94 -8.54 2.06 0.91
CA GLN A 94 -8.51 2.87 -0.29
C GLN A 94 -9.79 2.66 -1.08
N GLN A 95 -10.36 3.75 -1.57
CA GLN A 95 -11.46 3.75 -2.54
C GLN A 95 -11.13 4.69 -3.69
N SER A 96 -11.48 4.28 -4.90
CA SER A 96 -11.32 5.04 -6.12
C SER A 96 -12.56 4.86 -6.99
N ASP A 97 -13.04 5.95 -7.61
CA ASP A 97 -14.19 5.97 -8.52
C ASP A 97 -13.79 6.64 -9.84
N LYS A 98 -13.05 5.88 -10.67
CA LYS A 98 -12.65 6.35 -11.99
C LYS A 98 -13.85 6.43 -12.93
N LYS A 99 -14.14 7.61 -13.42
CA LYS A 99 -15.15 7.91 -14.45
C LYS A 99 -14.45 8.43 -15.69
N THR A 100 -14.65 7.77 -16.81
CA THR A 100 -14.11 8.18 -18.11
C THR A 100 -15.28 8.55 -19.01
N TYR A 101 -15.21 9.73 -19.59
CA TYR A 101 -16.22 10.26 -20.51
C TYR A 101 -15.60 10.35 -21.90
N ARG A 102 -16.36 9.98 -22.93
CA ARG A 102 -16.03 10.31 -24.32
C ARG A 102 -16.58 11.70 -24.60
N THR A 103 -15.73 12.61 -25.01
CA THR A 103 -16.05 14.03 -25.17
C THR A 103 -15.73 14.51 -26.58
N GLY A 104 -16.09 15.75 -26.89
CA GLY A 104 -15.53 16.49 -28.03
C GLY A 104 -14.18 17.12 -27.69
N GLU A 105 -13.66 17.94 -28.59
CA GLU A 105 -12.38 18.67 -28.46
C GLU A 105 -12.35 19.62 -27.25
N ASP A 106 -13.50 20.11 -26.82
CA ASP A 106 -13.66 21.00 -25.68
C ASP A 106 -13.57 20.29 -24.32
N TYR A 107 -13.58 18.95 -24.34
CA TYR A 107 -13.60 18.09 -23.14
C TYR A 107 -14.78 18.42 -22.21
N ASP A 108 -15.89 18.98 -22.72
CA ASP A 108 -17.09 19.22 -21.93
C ASP A 108 -17.79 17.88 -21.61
N ILE A 109 -18.17 17.70 -20.34
CA ILE A 109 -18.87 16.51 -19.86
C ILE A 109 -20.33 16.80 -19.48
N THR A 110 -20.82 18.01 -19.76
CA THR A 110 -22.18 18.43 -19.41
C THR A 110 -23.20 17.54 -20.12
N GLY A 111 -24.04 16.86 -19.35
CA GLY A 111 -25.04 15.92 -19.87
C GLY A 111 -24.53 14.58 -20.38
N LEU A 112 -23.21 14.32 -20.30
CA LEU A 112 -22.62 13.02 -20.70
C LEU A 112 -22.69 12.00 -19.57
N LEU A 113 -22.91 10.75 -19.93
CA LEU A 113 -22.77 9.61 -19.01
C LEU A 113 -21.34 9.04 -19.10
N PRO A 114 -20.80 8.55 -17.99
CA PRO A 114 -19.51 7.87 -18.01
C PRO A 114 -19.58 6.61 -18.88
N ASP A 115 -18.53 6.38 -19.67
CA ASP A 115 -18.39 5.14 -20.44
C ASP A 115 -18.24 3.94 -19.48
N PRO A 116 -19.15 2.96 -19.49
CA PRO A 116 -19.14 1.87 -18.54
C PRO A 116 -17.94 0.91 -18.73
N LEU A 117 -17.38 0.83 -19.93
CA LEU A 117 -16.22 -0.03 -20.22
C LEU A 117 -14.90 0.59 -19.76
N LEU A 118 -14.82 1.93 -19.78
CA LEU A 118 -13.62 2.68 -19.42
C LEU A 118 -13.63 3.19 -17.98
N SER A 119 -14.79 3.08 -17.31
CA SER A 119 -14.99 3.56 -15.95
C SER A 119 -14.94 2.39 -14.97
N ASN A 120 -14.25 2.59 -13.86
CA ASN A 120 -14.11 1.56 -12.84
C ASN A 120 -14.14 2.16 -11.45
N ALA A 121 -14.81 1.49 -10.52
CA ALA A 121 -14.82 1.87 -9.13
C ALA A 121 -14.42 0.67 -8.28
N TYR A 122 -13.46 0.87 -7.40
CA TYR A 122 -13.00 -0.19 -6.50
C TYR A 122 -12.79 0.34 -5.09
N LYS A 123 -12.92 -0.56 -4.14
CA LYS A 123 -12.51 -0.36 -2.75
C LYS A 123 -11.63 -1.52 -2.31
N SER A 124 -10.64 -1.22 -1.52
CA SER A 124 -9.78 -2.23 -0.93
C SER A 124 -9.42 -1.90 0.50
N SER A 125 -9.27 -2.92 1.31
CA SER A 125 -8.76 -2.82 2.67
C SER A 125 -7.65 -3.83 2.90
N TYR A 126 -6.61 -3.41 3.57
CA TYR A 126 -5.49 -4.26 3.94
C TYR A 126 -5.21 -4.11 5.43
N THR A 127 -5.37 -5.20 6.15
CA THR A 127 -5.18 -5.26 7.60
C THR A 127 -3.99 -6.14 7.92
N VAL A 128 -3.14 -5.68 8.81
CA VAL A 128 -1.96 -6.42 9.29
C VAL A 128 -1.98 -6.44 10.80
N HIS A 129 -1.80 -7.61 11.38
CA HIS A 129 -1.55 -7.82 12.79
C HIS A 129 -0.23 -8.54 12.97
N SER A 130 0.63 -8.03 13.83
CA SER A 130 1.92 -8.64 14.11
C SER A 130 2.15 -8.70 15.61
N LEU A 131 2.54 -9.87 16.10
CA LEU A 131 2.87 -10.09 17.51
C LEU A 131 4.22 -10.81 17.59
N GLY A 132 5.08 -10.36 18.50
CA GLY A 132 6.35 -11.04 18.65
C GLY A 132 7.27 -10.48 19.72
N PRO A 133 8.25 -11.30 20.15
CA PRO A 133 9.27 -10.91 21.10
C PRO A 133 10.36 -10.03 20.49
N GLY A 134 10.97 -9.26 21.36
CA GLY A 134 12.18 -8.52 21.09
C GLY A 134 13.20 -8.69 22.21
N PHE A 135 14.45 -8.53 21.86
CA PHE A 135 15.58 -8.55 22.79
C PHE A 135 16.50 -7.38 22.47
N ASN A 136 16.92 -6.65 23.50
CA ASN A 136 17.90 -5.58 23.39
C ASN A 136 19.00 -5.80 24.41
N TYR A 137 20.23 -5.62 23.97
CA TYR A 137 21.44 -5.64 24.77
C TYR A 137 22.26 -4.39 24.51
N SER A 138 22.74 -3.76 25.57
CA SER A 138 23.63 -2.59 25.47
C SER A 138 24.58 -2.56 26.66
N LYS A 139 25.87 -2.78 26.37
CA LYS A 139 26.92 -2.66 27.37
C LYS A 139 28.14 -2.01 26.71
N ASP A 140 28.61 -0.92 27.32
CA ASP A 140 29.73 -0.11 26.84
C ASP A 140 29.47 0.37 25.39
N ARG A 141 30.29 -0.09 24.44
CA ARG A 141 30.15 0.21 23.01
C ARG A 141 29.50 -0.94 22.21
N ASN A 142 29.09 -2.00 22.90
CA ASN A 142 28.46 -3.16 22.25
C ASN A 142 26.93 -3.05 22.37
N THR A 143 26.27 -3.14 21.24
CA THR A 143 24.81 -3.10 21.18
C THR A 143 24.31 -4.24 20.31
N PHE A 144 23.18 -4.83 20.70
CA PHE A 144 22.46 -5.79 19.89
C PHE A 144 20.96 -5.63 20.12
N ALA A 145 20.20 -5.61 19.03
CA ALA A 145 18.74 -5.63 19.07
C ALA A 145 18.23 -6.66 18.07
N ALA A 146 17.27 -7.46 18.50
CA ALA A 146 16.60 -8.43 17.66
C ALA A 146 15.10 -8.41 17.95
N ASN A 147 14.29 -8.47 16.90
CA ASN A 147 12.84 -8.60 16.99
C ASN A 147 12.39 -9.66 15.97
N VAL A 148 11.48 -10.51 16.38
CA VAL A 148 10.85 -11.49 15.50
C VAL A 148 9.33 -11.35 15.68
N TYR A 149 8.60 -11.23 14.59
CA TYR A 149 7.14 -11.06 14.62
C TYR A 149 6.47 -12.12 13.76
N TYR A 150 5.49 -12.78 14.32
CA TYR A 150 4.49 -13.49 13.54
C TYR A 150 3.47 -12.46 13.03
N GLN A 151 3.24 -12.45 11.73
CA GLN A 151 2.37 -11.49 11.05
C GLN A 151 1.25 -12.22 10.33
N ARG A 152 0.03 -11.76 10.57
CA ARG A 152 -1.15 -12.12 9.79
C ARG A 152 -1.64 -10.90 9.03
N SER A 153 -1.74 -11.04 7.70
CA SER A 153 -2.22 -10.01 6.79
C SER A 153 -3.50 -10.47 6.12
N SER A 154 -4.46 -9.57 5.95
CA SER A 154 -5.72 -9.81 5.26
C SER A 154 -5.98 -8.71 4.26
N LEU A 155 -6.16 -9.09 3.01
CA LEU A 155 -6.56 -8.23 1.89
C LEU A 155 -8.01 -8.51 1.56
N SER A 156 -8.83 -7.47 1.45
CA SER A 156 -10.18 -7.52 0.88
C SER A 156 -10.29 -6.44 -0.19
N GLY A 157 -10.74 -6.82 -1.36
CA GLY A 157 -10.99 -5.92 -2.49
C GLY A 157 -12.36 -6.19 -3.10
N GLU A 158 -13.03 -5.13 -3.56
CA GLU A 158 -14.31 -5.21 -4.25
C GLU A 158 -14.32 -4.26 -5.44
N VAL A 159 -14.67 -4.78 -6.61
CA VAL A 159 -14.95 -4.02 -7.82
C VAL A 159 -16.44 -3.70 -7.87
N ILE A 160 -16.79 -2.41 -7.84
CA ILE A 160 -18.17 -1.97 -7.60
C ILE A 160 -19.02 -1.95 -8.90
N ARG A 161 -18.40 -1.73 -10.07
CA ARG A 161 -19.17 -1.46 -11.31
C ARG A 161 -19.39 -2.64 -12.23
N THR A 162 -18.51 -3.63 -12.25
CA THR A 162 -18.53 -4.74 -13.23
C THR A 162 -19.04 -6.06 -12.67
N GLY A 163 -20.02 -6.01 -11.76
CA GLY A 163 -20.45 -7.20 -11.01
C GLY A 163 -19.52 -7.39 -9.81
N SER A 164 -20.05 -7.25 -8.62
CA SER A 164 -19.29 -7.23 -7.38
C SER A 164 -18.50 -8.55 -7.18
N GLU A 165 -17.29 -8.58 -7.69
CA GLU A 165 -16.35 -9.64 -7.38
C GLU A 165 -15.58 -9.23 -6.13
N GLU A 166 -15.81 -9.98 -5.05
CA GLU A 166 -15.10 -9.76 -3.80
C GLU A 166 -13.90 -10.71 -3.74
N ILE A 167 -12.71 -10.11 -3.65
CA ILE A 167 -11.46 -10.83 -3.49
C ILE A 167 -11.06 -10.76 -2.02
N ARG A 168 -10.83 -11.92 -1.39
CA ARG A 168 -10.32 -12.00 -0.01
C ARG A 168 -9.14 -12.96 0.03
N HIS A 169 -8.02 -12.45 0.52
CA HIS A 169 -6.82 -13.24 0.75
C HIS A 169 -6.26 -12.99 2.14
N ALA A 170 -5.78 -14.04 2.79
CA ALA A 170 -5.10 -13.95 4.06
C ALA A 170 -3.72 -14.64 3.98
N TYR A 171 -2.71 -14.00 4.54
CA TYR A 171 -1.33 -14.48 4.52
C TYR A 171 -0.78 -14.51 5.93
N ASN A 172 0.08 -15.49 6.21
CA ASN A 172 0.82 -15.57 7.45
C ASN A 172 2.32 -15.56 7.13
N ASN A 173 3.06 -14.70 7.80
CA ASN A 173 4.49 -14.52 7.59
C ASN A 173 5.22 -14.41 8.92
N VAL A 174 6.52 -14.69 8.89
CA VAL A 174 7.43 -14.35 9.98
C VAL A 174 8.36 -13.25 9.47
N THR A 175 8.36 -12.11 10.16
CA THR A 175 9.26 -11.01 9.87
C THR A 175 10.26 -10.84 11.00
N TYR A 176 11.49 -10.47 10.66
CA TYR A 176 12.54 -10.26 11.64
C TYR A 176 13.34 -8.99 11.33
N PHE A 177 13.90 -8.44 12.39
CA PHE A 177 14.83 -7.33 12.33
C PHE A 177 15.92 -7.58 13.37
N MET A 178 17.17 -7.54 12.95
CA MET A 178 18.33 -7.69 13.82
C MET A 178 19.37 -6.64 13.46
N VAL A 179 19.91 -6.00 14.47
CA VAL A 179 21.03 -5.09 14.33
C VAL A 179 22.00 -5.30 15.48
N GLY A 180 23.27 -5.31 15.17
CA GLY A 180 24.31 -5.46 16.18
C GLY A 180 25.55 -4.65 15.83
N GLN A 181 26.21 -4.15 16.85
CA GLN A 181 27.53 -3.56 16.77
C GLN A 181 28.37 -4.10 17.92
N PHE A 182 29.50 -4.72 17.59
CA PHE A 182 30.41 -5.32 18.54
C PHE A 182 31.81 -4.78 18.29
N ASN A 183 32.35 -4.11 19.27
CA ASN A 183 33.73 -3.60 19.23
C ASN A 183 34.66 -4.72 19.72
N LEU A 184 35.35 -5.35 18.78
CA LEU A 184 36.26 -6.47 19.05
C LEU A 184 37.54 -6.00 19.74
N ASN A 185 38.04 -4.83 19.34
CA ASN A 185 39.15 -4.13 19.92
C ASN A 185 39.04 -2.62 19.65
N ARG A 186 40.12 -1.84 19.89
CA ARG A 186 40.10 -0.37 19.71
C ARG A 186 39.94 0.05 18.25
N GLU A 187 40.33 -0.81 17.31
CA GLU A 187 40.39 -0.50 15.88
C GLU A 187 39.33 -1.25 15.07
N ASN A 188 38.80 -2.37 15.57
CA ASN A 188 37.91 -3.24 14.82
C ASN A 188 36.52 -3.28 15.42
N THR A 189 35.52 -3.05 14.57
CA THR A 189 34.10 -3.11 14.90
C THR A 189 33.39 -4.04 13.93
N LEU A 190 32.68 -5.05 14.44
CA LEU A 190 31.76 -5.89 13.69
C LEU A 190 30.37 -5.27 13.72
N ARG A 191 29.74 -5.12 12.55
CA ARG A 191 28.37 -4.70 12.42
C ARG A 191 27.53 -5.78 11.76
N LEU A 192 26.38 -6.07 12.35
CA LEU A 192 25.39 -7.01 11.85
C LEU A 192 24.12 -6.25 11.52
N PHE A 193 23.54 -6.52 10.35
CA PHE A 193 22.23 -6.01 9.97
C PHE A 193 21.48 -7.08 9.19
N LEU A 194 20.30 -7.47 9.69
CA LEU A 194 19.38 -8.39 9.04
C LEU A 194 17.96 -7.83 9.13
N ARG A 195 17.26 -7.84 8.02
CA ARG A 195 15.88 -7.36 7.95
C ARG A 195 15.08 -8.20 6.97
N SER A 196 13.89 -8.60 7.39
CA SER A 196 12.83 -9.12 6.55
C SER A 196 11.70 -8.12 6.49
N TYR A 197 11.08 -7.98 5.33
CA TYR A 197 9.87 -7.16 5.16
C TYR A 197 8.90 -7.87 4.21
N THR A 198 7.64 -7.48 4.28
CA THR A 198 6.59 -7.94 3.38
C THR A 198 6.02 -6.72 2.70
N ASP A 199 6.02 -6.70 1.38
CA ASP A 199 5.35 -5.66 0.61
C ASP A 199 3.84 -5.92 0.57
N ASN A 200 3.09 -4.85 0.56
CA ASN A 200 1.65 -4.94 0.35
C ASN A 200 1.39 -5.34 -1.10
N PRO A 201 0.55 -6.34 -1.35
CA PRO A 201 0.13 -6.59 -2.72
C PRO A 201 -0.58 -5.35 -3.26
N GLU A 202 -0.10 -4.86 -4.40
CA GLU A 202 -0.80 -3.84 -5.16
C GLU A 202 -1.93 -4.52 -5.93
N VAL A 203 -3.15 -4.01 -5.76
CA VAL A 203 -4.26 -4.35 -6.64
C VAL A 203 -4.11 -3.45 -7.87
N SER A 204 -3.19 -3.80 -8.75
CA SER A 204 -3.09 -3.19 -10.08
C SER A 204 -4.08 -3.89 -11.00
N GLN A 205 -4.85 -3.12 -11.70
CA GLN A 205 -5.69 -3.55 -12.80
C GLN A 205 -4.95 -3.44 -14.11
#